data_4e0e568fefc0b139e421e637fb158577
#
_entry.id   4e0e568fefc0b139e421e637fb158577
#
_cell.length_a   1.000
_cell.length_b   1.000
_cell.length_c   1.000
_cell.angle_alpha   90.00
_cell.angle_beta   90.00
_cell.angle_gamma   90.00
#
_symmetry.space_group_name_H-M   'P 1'
#
loop_
_entity.id
_entity.type
_entity.pdbx_description
1 polymer ?
#
loop_
_entity_poly.entity_id
_entity_poly.type
_entity_poly.pdbx_seq_one_letter_code
_entity_poly.pdbx_strand_id
1 'polypeptide(L)'
;MEKTIAVLGGDRRMALLARLLAEDGHPVRTWGLAAFGMEDTALEEAAQADRVVLPVPLSRGKNLNCTAAALPLCGLFALLRPEQRLYAGGVKTADREAAAEFGLTLTDYLSREELAVRNGVPTAEGAIEAAMAATDVTLCGTPCLVIGFG
;
A
#
# COMPACT_ATOMS: atom_id res chain seq x y z
N MET A 1 -5.98 -25.58 5.48
CA MET A 1 -5.06 -24.70 6.25
C MET A 1 -5.35 -23.26 5.88
N GLU A 2 -5.55 -22.43 6.87
CA GLU A 2 -5.81 -21.00 6.68
C GLU A 2 -4.52 -20.31 6.20
N LYS A 3 -4.63 -19.49 5.15
CA LYS A 3 -3.46 -18.85 4.53
C LYS A 3 -3.04 -17.63 5.33
N THR A 4 -1.79 -17.58 5.74
CA THR A 4 -1.21 -16.44 6.46
C THR A 4 -1.02 -15.26 5.52
N ILE A 5 -1.34 -14.05 6.01
CA ILE A 5 -1.18 -12.79 5.28
C ILE A 5 -0.13 -11.94 5.99
N ALA A 6 0.86 -11.46 5.27
CA ALA A 6 1.77 -10.42 5.77
C ALA A 6 1.39 -9.06 5.20
N VAL A 7 1.45 -8.03 6.04
CA VAL A 7 1.33 -6.62 5.63
C VAL A 7 2.64 -5.92 5.99
N LEU A 8 3.40 -5.54 4.96
CA LEU A 8 4.77 -5.07 5.11
C LEU A 8 4.91 -3.60 4.70
N GLY A 9 5.36 -2.75 5.62
CA GLY A 9 5.62 -1.34 5.37
C GLY A 9 4.38 -0.49 5.12
N GLY A 10 4.59 0.72 4.67
CA GLY A 10 3.53 1.69 4.37
C GLY A 10 3.25 2.65 5.52
N ASP A 11 2.00 3.00 5.67
CA ASP A 11 1.51 4.01 6.60
C ASP A 11 0.26 3.53 7.36
N ARG A 12 -0.45 4.48 8.00
CA ARG A 12 -1.70 4.20 8.76
C ARG A 12 -2.72 3.38 7.96
N ARG A 13 -2.80 3.53 6.63
CA ARG A 13 -3.74 2.78 5.78
C ARG A 13 -3.42 1.29 5.80
N MET A 14 -2.12 0.94 5.76
CA MET A 14 -1.67 -0.46 5.83
C MET A 14 -1.90 -1.06 7.21
N ALA A 15 -1.70 -0.28 8.28
CA ALA A 15 -2.04 -0.72 9.63
C ALA A 15 -3.54 -0.98 9.81
N LEU A 16 -4.39 -0.11 9.25
CA LEU A 16 -5.84 -0.33 9.24
C LEU A 16 -6.21 -1.59 8.45
N LEU A 17 -5.61 -1.80 7.27
CA LEU A 17 -5.83 -3.01 6.49
C LEU A 17 -5.47 -4.27 7.29
N ALA A 18 -4.32 -4.27 7.98
CA ALA A 18 -3.89 -5.40 8.80
C ALA A 18 -4.89 -5.71 9.91
N ARG A 19 -5.45 -4.68 10.57
CA ARG A 19 -6.50 -4.86 11.59
C ARG A 19 -7.78 -5.46 11.01
N LEU A 20 -8.27 -4.92 9.89
CA LEU A 20 -9.49 -5.41 9.24
C LEU A 20 -9.33 -6.88 8.81
N LEU A 21 -8.17 -7.25 8.26
CA LEU A 21 -7.89 -8.64 7.91
C LEU A 21 -7.87 -9.56 9.12
N ALA A 22 -7.34 -9.09 10.26
CA ALA A 22 -7.34 -9.85 11.51
C ALA A 22 -8.76 -9.96 12.10
N GLU A 23 -9.58 -8.90 12.03
CA GLU A 23 -10.99 -8.90 12.42
C GLU A 23 -11.82 -9.87 11.57
N ASP A 24 -11.49 -10.01 10.29
CA ASP A 24 -12.08 -11.00 9.37
C ASP A 24 -11.61 -12.45 9.65
N GLY A 25 -10.76 -12.66 10.66
CA GLY A 25 -10.31 -13.98 11.11
C GLY A 25 -9.04 -14.49 10.40
N HIS A 26 -8.40 -13.70 9.56
CA HIS A 26 -7.15 -14.12 8.92
C HIS A 26 -5.96 -14.06 9.88
N PRO A 27 -5.03 -15.04 9.84
CA PRO A 27 -3.75 -14.93 10.54
C PRO A 27 -2.88 -13.87 9.85
N VAL A 28 -2.67 -12.74 10.53
CA VAL A 28 -1.93 -11.58 9.99
C VAL A 28 -0.59 -11.41 10.70
N ARG A 29 0.45 -11.13 9.94
CA ARG A 29 1.76 -10.69 10.41
C ARG A 29 2.04 -9.29 9.87
N THR A 30 2.67 -8.44 10.68
CA THR A 30 3.03 -7.09 10.25
C THR A 30 4.51 -6.83 10.41
N TRP A 31 5.05 -5.95 9.57
CA TRP A 31 6.39 -5.41 9.71
C TRP A 31 6.44 -3.96 9.21
N GLY A 32 7.14 -3.10 9.98
CA GLY A 32 7.30 -1.68 9.67
C GLY A 32 6.06 -0.84 9.97
N LEU A 33 5.14 -1.35 10.82
CA LEU A 33 3.88 -0.70 11.17
C LEU A 33 3.73 -0.42 12.68
N ALA A 34 4.77 -0.65 13.49
CA ALA A 34 4.74 -0.43 14.94
C ALA A 34 4.38 1.01 15.32
N ALA A 35 4.83 2.01 14.55
CA ALA A 35 4.49 3.43 14.76
C ALA A 35 2.98 3.71 14.63
N PHE A 36 2.22 2.80 14.05
CA PHE A 36 0.77 2.88 13.86
C PHE A 36 0.00 1.91 14.77
N GLY A 37 0.67 1.41 15.83
CA GLY A 37 0.06 0.58 16.87
C GLY A 37 -0.12 -0.89 16.47
N MET A 38 0.70 -1.41 15.58
CA MET A 38 0.77 -2.83 15.25
C MET A 38 1.93 -3.50 16.01
N GLU A 39 1.75 -4.79 16.33
CA GLU A 39 2.84 -5.62 16.83
C GLU A 39 3.60 -6.22 15.63
N ASP A 40 4.76 -5.65 15.34
CA ASP A 40 5.58 -6.12 14.22
C ASP A 40 6.30 -7.42 14.58
N THR A 41 6.34 -8.35 13.64
CA THR A 41 7.19 -9.55 13.70
C THR A 41 8.53 -9.29 12.99
N ALA A 42 9.49 -10.19 13.13
CA ALA A 42 10.72 -10.10 12.34
C ALA A 42 10.42 -10.16 10.84
N LEU A 43 11.15 -9.39 10.03
CA LEU A 43 10.90 -9.30 8.58
C LEU A 43 10.98 -10.67 7.92
N GLU A 44 11.97 -11.47 8.31
CA GLU A 44 12.21 -12.81 7.78
C GLU A 44 11.03 -13.74 8.09
N GLU A 45 10.41 -13.59 9.25
CA GLU A 45 9.24 -14.37 9.64
C GLU A 45 7.99 -13.90 8.88
N ALA A 46 7.77 -12.59 8.79
CA ALA A 46 6.64 -12.03 8.05
C ALA A 46 6.72 -12.38 6.55
N ALA A 47 7.93 -12.38 5.98
CA ALA A 47 8.18 -12.75 4.59
C ALA A 47 7.82 -14.22 4.25
N GLN A 48 7.62 -15.09 5.24
CA GLN A 48 7.19 -16.48 5.00
C GLN A 48 5.68 -16.68 4.83
N ALA A 49 4.88 -15.61 4.92
CA ALA A 49 3.44 -15.68 4.73
C ALA A 49 3.05 -16.15 3.31
N ASP A 50 1.88 -16.77 3.17
CA ASP A 50 1.39 -17.26 1.86
C ASP A 50 1.01 -16.12 0.91
N ARG A 51 0.59 -15.01 1.49
CA ARG A 51 0.22 -13.78 0.79
C ARG A 51 0.93 -12.60 1.42
N VAL A 52 1.48 -11.73 0.59
CA VAL A 52 2.18 -10.52 1.05
C VAL A 52 1.53 -9.29 0.44
N VAL A 53 1.13 -8.36 1.29
CA VAL A 53 0.56 -7.08 0.90
C VAL A 53 1.57 -5.99 1.16
N LEU A 54 1.94 -5.30 0.11
CA LEU A 54 2.92 -4.23 0.05
C LEU A 54 2.22 -2.88 -0.12
N PRO A 55 2.84 -1.76 0.24
CA PRO A 55 2.18 -0.46 0.31
C PRO A 55 1.81 0.17 -1.03
N VAL A 56 1.13 1.30 -0.94
CA VAL A 56 0.79 2.20 -2.04
C VAL A 56 1.35 3.61 -1.76
N PRO A 57 2.20 4.18 -2.64
CA PRO A 57 2.93 3.48 -3.71
C PRO A 57 3.87 2.40 -3.13
N LEU A 58 4.19 1.38 -3.93
CA LEU A 58 5.07 0.29 -3.50
C LEU A 58 6.44 0.81 -3.05
N SER A 59 7.03 1.70 -3.85
CA SER A 59 8.39 2.16 -3.66
C SER A 59 8.52 3.67 -3.55
N ARG A 60 9.53 4.09 -2.77
CA ARG A 60 10.12 5.44 -2.80
C ARG A 60 11.58 5.33 -3.21
N GLY A 61 11.89 5.73 -4.44
CA GLY A 61 13.19 5.44 -5.05
C GLY A 61 13.38 3.93 -5.22
N LYS A 62 14.45 3.38 -4.66
CA LYS A 62 14.77 1.93 -4.68
C LYS A 62 14.32 1.18 -3.42
N ASN A 63 13.73 1.89 -2.46
CA ASN A 63 13.33 1.31 -1.18
C ASN A 63 11.82 1.06 -1.13
N LEU A 64 11.42 0.08 -0.33
CA LEU A 64 10.02 -0.10 0.06
C LEU A 64 9.50 1.21 0.67
N ASN A 65 8.27 1.58 0.34
CA ASN A 65 7.60 2.70 0.99
C ASN A 65 7.26 2.33 2.44
N CYS A 66 8.17 2.64 3.33
CA CYS A 66 8.05 2.37 4.76
C CYS A 66 8.58 3.56 5.55
N THR A 67 7.87 3.95 6.61
CA THR A 67 8.30 5.05 7.49
C THR A 67 9.23 4.58 8.61
N ALA A 68 9.19 3.30 8.96
CA ALA A 68 9.95 2.74 10.08
C ALA A 68 11.42 2.44 9.74
N ALA A 69 11.71 2.05 8.49
CA ALA A 69 13.07 1.66 8.09
C ALA A 69 13.30 1.84 6.59
N ALA A 70 14.53 2.12 6.21
CA ALA A 70 14.96 2.09 4.81
C ALA A 70 15.27 0.63 4.42
N LEU A 71 14.35 -0.02 3.72
CA LEU A 71 14.49 -1.38 3.21
C LEU A 71 14.58 -1.36 1.68
N PRO A 72 15.74 -1.70 1.08
CA PRO A 72 15.84 -1.85 -0.37
C PRO A 72 14.87 -2.92 -0.88
N LEU A 73 14.18 -2.67 -2.01
CA LEU A 73 13.25 -3.63 -2.60
C LEU A 73 13.95 -4.96 -2.94
N CYS A 74 15.17 -4.93 -3.45
CA CYS A 74 15.92 -6.15 -3.74
C CYS A 74 16.17 -6.98 -2.47
N GLY A 75 16.43 -6.33 -1.33
CA GLY A 75 16.59 -7.01 -0.04
C GLY A 75 15.30 -7.68 0.42
N LEU A 76 14.16 -7.02 0.26
CA LEU A 76 12.85 -7.63 0.52
C LEU A 76 12.57 -8.78 -0.44
N PHE A 77 12.75 -8.57 -1.75
CA PHE A 77 12.44 -9.58 -2.77
C PHE A 77 13.28 -10.85 -2.63
N ALA A 78 14.52 -10.73 -2.14
CA ALA A 78 15.37 -11.89 -1.83
C ALA A 78 14.84 -12.78 -0.70
N LEU A 79 13.95 -12.27 0.16
CA LEU A 79 13.31 -13.03 1.24
C LEU A 79 12.00 -13.69 0.80
N LEU A 80 11.43 -13.28 -0.33
CA LEU A 80 10.15 -13.76 -0.83
C LEU A 80 10.33 -14.96 -1.76
N ARG A 81 9.26 -15.72 -1.95
CA ARG A 81 9.26 -16.93 -2.78
C ARG A 81 8.34 -16.77 -4.00
N PRO A 82 8.70 -17.33 -5.16
CA PRO A 82 7.92 -17.22 -6.40
C PRO A 82 6.47 -17.71 -6.32
N GLU A 83 6.18 -18.67 -5.44
CA GLU A 83 4.83 -19.24 -5.26
C GLU A 83 3.91 -18.39 -4.38
N GLN A 84 4.43 -17.36 -3.72
CA GLN A 84 3.63 -16.44 -2.92
C GLN A 84 2.80 -15.51 -3.80
N ARG A 85 1.64 -15.08 -3.29
CA ARG A 85 0.83 -14.05 -3.94
C ARG A 85 1.22 -12.69 -3.38
N LEU A 86 1.82 -11.86 -4.22
CA LEU A 86 2.28 -10.53 -3.85
C LEU A 86 1.32 -9.47 -4.40
N TYR A 87 0.82 -8.62 -3.51
CA TYR A 87 -0.06 -7.51 -3.83
C TYR A 87 0.63 -6.19 -3.49
N ALA A 88 0.62 -5.23 -4.38
CA ALA A 88 1.20 -3.91 -4.17
C ALA A 88 0.35 -2.84 -4.86
N GLY A 89 0.50 -1.57 -4.51
CA GLY A 89 -0.21 -0.48 -5.17
C GLY A 89 0.73 0.50 -5.86
N GLY A 90 0.35 0.98 -7.05
CA GLY A 90 1.15 1.94 -7.80
C GLY A 90 2.52 1.38 -8.20
N VAL A 91 2.51 0.18 -8.75
CA VAL A 91 3.71 -0.56 -9.13
C VAL A 91 4.31 0.01 -10.42
N LYS A 92 5.53 0.53 -10.35
CA LYS A 92 6.26 1.07 -11.50
C LYS A 92 6.85 -0.06 -12.34
N THR A 93 7.19 0.23 -13.60
CA THR A 93 7.88 -0.73 -14.48
C THR A 93 9.19 -1.22 -13.86
N ALA A 94 10.00 -0.32 -13.29
CA ALA A 94 11.24 -0.68 -12.61
C ALA A 94 11.03 -1.60 -11.40
N ASP A 95 9.92 -1.46 -10.66
CA ASP A 95 9.58 -2.33 -9.53
C ASP A 95 9.24 -3.75 -10.02
N ARG A 96 8.54 -3.86 -11.17
CA ARG A 96 8.22 -5.16 -11.81
C ARG A 96 9.46 -5.86 -12.34
N GLU A 97 10.36 -5.10 -12.97
CA GLU A 97 11.64 -5.62 -13.48
C GLU A 97 12.49 -6.15 -12.33
N ALA A 98 12.62 -5.36 -11.25
CA ALA A 98 13.35 -5.80 -10.05
C ALA A 98 12.72 -7.05 -9.39
N ALA A 99 11.40 -7.15 -9.33
CA ALA A 99 10.73 -8.35 -8.82
C ALA A 99 10.97 -9.57 -9.71
N ALA A 100 10.95 -9.38 -11.04
CA ALA A 100 11.16 -10.45 -12.01
C ALA A 100 12.58 -11.07 -11.92
N GLU A 101 13.59 -10.32 -11.50
CA GLU A 101 14.94 -10.85 -11.25
C GLU A 101 14.96 -11.93 -10.15
N PHE A 102 13.98 -11.89 -9.23
CA PHE A 102 13.78 -12.89 -8.17
C PHE A 102 12.69 -13.91 -8.50
N GLY A 103 12.18 -13.91 -9.73
CA GLY A 103 11.09 -14.80 -10.16
C GLY A 103 9.72 -14.43 -9.55
N LEU A 104 9.56 -13.21 -9.03
CA LEU A 104 8.36 -12.75 -8.37
C LEU A 104 7.40 -12.06 -9.34
N THR A 105 6.11 -12.23 -9.09
CA THR A 105 5.04 -11.54 -9.83
C THR A 105 4.23 -10.64 -8.91
N LEU A 106 4.17 -9.35 -9.23
CA LEU A 106 3.43 -8.36 -8.46
C LEU A 106 2.04 -8.12 -9.08
N THR A 107 1.00 -8.27 -8.26
CA THR A 107 -0.36 -7.87 -8.60
C THR A 107 -0.60 -6.45 -8.10
N ASP A 108 -0.83 -5.51 -9.03
CA ASP A 108 -1.13 -4.13 -8.67
C ASP A 108 -2.63 -3.98 -8.37
N TYR A 109 -2.98 -3.76 -7.08
CA TYR A 109 -4.38 -3.60 -6.69
C TYR A 109 -4.96 -2.24 -7.08
N LEU A 110 -4.13 -1.21 -7.37
CA LEU A 110 -4.62 0.05 -7.91
C LEU A 110 -5.04 -0.04 -9.38
N SER A 111 -4.62 -1.07 -10.10
CA SER A 111 -5.10 -1.30 -11.48
C SER A 111 -6.56 -1.78 -11.55
N ARG A 112 -7.19 -2.09 -10.40
CA ARG A 112 -8.59 -2.48 -10.33
C ARG A 112 -9.50 -1.27 -10.46
N GLU A 113 -10.33 -1.25 -11.51
CA GLU A 113 -11.28 -0.17 -11.78
C GLU A 113 -12.22 0.09 -10.59
N GLU A 114 -12.73 -0.97 -9.96
CA GLU A 114 -13.61 -0.86 -8.79
C GLU A 114 -12.94 -0.07 -7.64
N LEU A 115 -11.67 -0.32 -7.36
CA LEU A 115 -10.92 0.38 -6.35
C LEU A 115 -10.71 1.85 -6.76
N ALA A 116 -10.37 2.11 -8.02
CA ALA A 116 -10.18 3.46 -8.53
C ALA A 116 -11.45 4.31 -8.39
N VAL A 117 -12.61 3.75 -8.76
CA VAL A 117 -13.91 4.42 -8.62
C VAL A 117 -14.23 4.73 -7.16
N ARG A 118 -14.07 3.75 -6.26
CA ARG A 118 -14.31 3.97 -4.82
C ARG A 118 -13.35 4.98 -4.21
N ASN A 119 -12.10 4.99 -4.64
CA ASN A 119 -11.08 5.94 -4.16
C ASN A 119 -11.32 7.36 -4.69
N GLY A 120 -12.14 7.53 -5.72
CA GLY A 120 -12.56 8.84 -6.23
C GLY A 120 -13.29 9.67 -5.17
N VAL A 121 -14.10 9.03 -4.31
CA VAL A 121 -14.86 9.73 -3.27
C VAL A 121 -13.93 10.43 -2.26
N PRO A 122 -13.05 9.75 -1.52
CA PRO A 122 -12.17 10.43 -0.58
C PRO A 122 -11.19 11.40 -1.26
N THR A 123 -10.85 11.16 -2.53
CA THR A 123 -10.02 12.09 -3.31
C THR A 123 -10.76 13.40 -3.56
N ALA A 124 -12.05 13.34 -3.92
CA ALA A 124 -12.88 14.52 -4.11
C ALA A 124 -13.09 15.30 -2.79
N GLU A 125 -13.34 14.59 -1.68
CA GLU A 125 -13.45 15.21 -0.35
C GLU A 125 -12.16 15.91 0.06
N GLY A 126 -11.00 15.29 -0.13
CA GLY A 126 -9.70 15.90 0.15
C GLY A 126 -9.40 17.11 -0.75
N ALA A 127 -9.83 17.10 -2.01
CA ALA A 127 -9.72 18.26 -2.91
C ALA A 127 -10.59 19.42 -2.44
N ILE A 128 -11.82 19.15 -1.99
CA ILE A 128 -12.72 20.15 -1.41
C ILE A 128 -12.12 20.75 -0.12
N GLU A 129 -11.63 19.90 0.78
CA GLU A 129 -10.96 20.34 2.00
C GLU A 129 -9.78 21.27 1.69
N ALA A 130 -8.89 20.85 0.78
CA ALA A 130 -7.74 21.65 0.37
C ALA A 130 -8.15 23.01 -0.24
N ALA A 131 -9.21 23.03 -1.06
CA ALA A 131 -9.72 24.26 -1.65
C ALA A 131 -10.30 25.19 -0.58
N MET A 132 -11.07 24.67 0.38
CA MET A 132 -11.61 25.45 1.49
C MET A 132 -10.50 26.03 2.38
N ALA A 133 -9.46 25.26 2.65
CA ALA A 133 -8.32 25.71 3.45
C ALA A 133 -7.45 26.76 2.74
N ALA A 134 -7.45 26.78 1.41
CA ALA A 134 -6.65 27.70 0.58
C ALA A 134 -7.37 28.98 0.18
N THR A 135 -8.66 29.14 0.52
CA THR A 135 -9.49 30.28 0.10
C THR A 135 -10.24 30.89 1.27
N ASP A 136 -10.44 32.22 1.23
CA ASP A 136 -11.22 32.97 2.23
C ASP A 136 -12.69 33.13 1.82
N VAL A 137 -13.14 32.38 0.81
CA VAL A 137 -14.51 32.46 0.27
C VAL A 137 -15.16 31.07 0.31
N THR A 138 -16.50 31.06 0.32
CA THR A 138 -17.24 29.80 0.19
C THR A 138 -17.06 29.21 -1.21
N LEU A 139 -16.90 27.90 -1.32
CA LEU A 139 -16.81 27.24 -2.62
C LEU A 139 -18.13 27.23 -3.38
N CYS A 140 -19.26 27.29 -2.65
CA CYS A 140 -20.59 27.37 -3.27
C CYS A 140 -20.74 28.65 -4.09
N GLY A 141 -21.01 28.53 -5.38
CA GLY A 141 -21.12 29.64 -6.30
C GLY A 141 -19.78 30.21 -6.80
N THR A 142 -18.67 29.72 -6.34
CA THR A 142 -17.35 30.15 -6.85
C THR A 142 -16.99 29.33 -8.10
N PRO A 143 -16.56 29.98 -9.22
CA PRO A 143 -16.11 29.27 -10.40
C PRO A 143 -14.87 28.42 -10.10
N CYS A 144 -14.93 27.13 -10.38
CA CYS A 144 -13.83 26.18 -10.17
C CYS A 144 -13.48 25.50 -11.48
N LEU A 145 -12.18 25.33 -11.74
CA LEU A 145 -11.66 24.56 -12.85
C LEU A 145 -10.94 23.32 -12.35
N VAL A 146 -11.38 22.15 -12.77
CA VAL A 146 -10.71 20.88 -12.51
C VAL A 146 -10.02 20.43 -13.79
N ILE A 147 -8.69 20.23 -13.70
CA ILE A 147 -7.87 19.80 -14.84
C ILE A 147 -7.60 18.30 -14.69
N GLY A 148 -8.12 17.53 -15.66
CA GLY A 148 -8.03 16.08 -15.64
C GLY A 148 -9.34 15.42 -15.21
N PHE A 149 -9.46 14.13 -15.53
CA PHE A 149 -10.66 13.34 -15.21
C PHE A 149 -10.36 12.17 -14.25
N GLY A 150 -9.14 12.02 -13.84
CA GLY A 150 -8.67 11.11 -12.78
C GLY A 150 -8.61 9.66 -13.20
#